data_f0570a09f98f73360534cda45272a9f0
#
_entry.id   f0570a09f98f73360534cda45272a9f0
#
_cell.length_a   1.000
_cell.length_b   1.000
_cell.length_c   1.000
_cell.angle_alpha   90.00
_cell.angle_beta   90.00
_cell.angle_gamma   90.00
#
_symmetry.space_group_name_H-M   'P 1'
#
loop_
_entity.id
_entity.type
_entity.pdbx_description
1 polymer ?
#
loop_
_entity_poly.entity_id
_entity_poly.type
_entity_poly.pdbx_seq_one_letter_code
_entity_poly.pdbx_strand_id
1 'polypeptide(L)'
;MLFSAVLLTMQAAVGPTPPVPFAVGERIEYSGRMGIIRAGSAVLSVEGIEDMRGHRSWVFSFVTEVNLAVYRNRSEFKSWTGVDDFISRQFVKDVTENSRQRLETFRIYPDSGFYRRNQNTEVKTTPDLPLDDVAFFYWVRTLPLEIGHSYRFDRYFRHEHNPVIVRVEKRETKEMPDGTRVPVLLLRPIVNEDGGMFHEKSKAKLWITDDARRIPVEIETDIKLAGRLTLKLRSYTPAPGN
;
A
#
# COMPACT_ATOMS: atom_id res chain seq x y z
N MET A 1 -31.03 45.47 25.05
CA MET A 1 -31.20 44.01 24.88
C MET A 1 -30.02 43.49 24.10
N LEU A 2 -29.05 42.94 24.80
CA LEU A 2 -27.84 42.36 24.18
C LEU A 2 -28.10 40.84 24.03
N PHE A 3 -28.12 40.33 22.77
CA PHE A 3 -28.14 38.92 22.49
C PHE A 3 -26.69 38.39 22.50
N SER A 4 -26.34 37.61 23.52
CA SER A 4 -25.10 36.80 23.53
C SER A 4 -25.30 35.59 22.64
N ALA A 5 -24.60 35.51 21.53
CA ALA A 5 -24.49 34.31 20.73
C ALA A 5 -23.52 33.33 21.41
N VAL A 6 -24.03 32.22 21.91
CA VAL A 6 -23.21 31.12 22.40
C VAL A 6 -22.72 30.32 21.19
N LEU A 7 -21.41 30.42 20.91
CA LEU A 7 -20.75 29.60 19.90
C LEU A 7 -20.53 28.21 20.48
N LEU A 8 -21.35 27.23 20.05
CA LEU A 8 -21.19 25.82 20.41
C LEU A 8 -20.08 25.25 19.52
N THR A 9 -18.86 25.11 20.04
CA THR A 9 -17.79 24.37 19.39
C THR A 9 -18.11 22.88 19.51
N MET A 10 -18.60 22.26 18.43
CA MET A 10 -18.66 20.81 18.30
C MET A 10 -17.23 20.28 18.22
N GLN A 11 -16.70 19.75 19.32
CA GLN A 11 -15.58 18.83 19.30
C GLN A 11 -16.06 17.54 18.62
N ALA A 12 -15.55 17.26 17.41
CA ALA A 12 -15.74 15.98 16.78
C ALA A 12 -15.11 14.92 17.68
N ALA A 13 -15.93 14.13 18.36
CA ALA A 13 -15.49 12.92 19.04
C ALA A 13 -14.85 12.03 17.99
N VAL A 14 -13.57 11.70 18.17
CA VAL A 14 -12.91 10.66 17.40
C VAL A 14 -13.63 9.35 17.73
N GLY A 15 -14.56 8.96 16.86
CA GLY A 15 -15.24 7.67 16.98
C GLY A 15 -14.24 6.51 16.90
N PRO A 16 -14.60 5.32 17.40
CA PRO A 16 -13.71 4.16 17.31
C PRO A 16 -13.29 3.96 15.86
N THR A 17 -12.00 3.80 15.64
CA THR A 17 -11.42 3.51 14.32
C THR A 17 -12.17 2.30 13.73
N PRO A 18 -12.73 2.37 12.52
CA PRO A 18 -13.43 1.24 11.95
C PRO A 18 -12.52 0.02 11.89
N PRO A 19 -13.04 -1.19 12.16
CA PRO A 19 -12.22 -2.39 12.16
C PRO A 19 -11.54 -2.56 10.81
N VAL A 20 -10.20 -2.70 10.82
CA VAL A 20 -9.42 -2.94 9.60
C VAL A 20 -9.54 -4.42 9.20
N PRO A 21 -9.52 -4.75 7.88
CA PRO A 21 -9.71 -6.12 7.40
C PRO A 21 -8.41 -6.96 7.44
N PHE A 22 -7.52 -6.68 8.36
CA PHE A 22 -6.24 -7.38 8.54
C PHE A 22 -5.79 -7.29 10.00
N ALA A 23 -4.86 -8.15 10.40
CA ALA A 23 -4.24 -8.10 11.72
C ALA A 23 -2.81 -8.66 11.66
N VAL A 24 -2.08 -8.56 12.77
CA VAL A 24 -0.72 -9.10 12.90
C VAL A 24 -0.69 -10.60 12.59
N GLY A 25 0.23 -11.01 11.74
CA GLY A 25 0.37 -12.38 11.28
C GLY A 25 -0.31 -12.65 9.93
N GLU A 26 -1.11 -11.70 9.38
CA GLU A 26 -1.62 -11.83 8.02
C GLU A 26 -0.46 -11.92 7.02
N ARG A 27 -0.55 -12.90 6.09
CA ARG A 27 0.45 -13.13 5.05
C ARG A 27 -0.21 -13.50 3.72
N ILE A 28 0.13 -12.78 2.67
CA ILE A 28 -0.40 -12.95 1.31
C ILE A 28 0.78 -13.23 0.39
N GLU A 29 0.82 -14.42 -0.20
CA GLU A 29 1.91 -14.84 -1.08
C GLU A 29 1.44 -14.84 -2.54
N TYR A 30 2.31 -14.39 -3.42
CA TYR A 30 2.05 -14.31 -4.85
C TYR A 30 3.08 -15.08 -5.66
N SER A 31 2.64 -15.67 -6.77
CA SER A 31 3.50 -16.09 -7.87
C SER A 31 3.62 -14.94 -8.88
N GLY A 32 4.85 -14.57 -9.25
CA GLY A 32 5.15 -13.53 -10.22
C GLY A 32 5.37 -14.08 -11.62
N ARG A 33 4.79 -13.44 -12.64
CA ARG A 33 4.96 -13.77 -14.06
C ARG A 33 5.25 -12.52 -14.86
N MET A 34 6.12 -12.67 -15.86
CA MET A 34 6.41 -11.68 -16.88
C MET A 34 5.89 -12.21 -18.21
N GLY A 35 4.69 -11.78 -18.61
CA GLY A 35 3.96 -12.43 -19.69
C GLY A 35 3.71 -13.91 -19.35
N ILE A 36 4.23 -14.83 -20.17
CA ILE A 36 4.10 -16.28 -19.94
C ILE A 36 5.21 -16.88 -19.05
N ILE A 37 6.28 -16.15 -18.79
CA ILE A 37 7.46 -16.62 -18.05
C ILE A 37 7.22 -16.46 -16.55
N ARG A 38 7.50 -17.50 -15.78
CA ARG A 38 7.55 -17.39 -14.31
C ARG A 38 8.78 -16.57 -13.94
N ALA A 39 8.55 -15.42 -13.28
CA ALA A 39 9.59 -14.45 -13.00
C ALA A 39 10.03 -14.43 -11.53
N GLY A 40 9.19 -14.95 -10.61
CA GLY A 40 9.52 -14.88 -9.19
C GLY A 40 8.32 -15.02 -8.26
N SER A 41 8.40 -14.34 -7.12
CA SER A 41 7.38 -14.33 -6.08
C SER A 41 7.29 -12.97 -5.41
N ALA A 42 6.19 -12.74 -4.69
CA ALA A 42 6.05 -11.62 -3.79
C ALA A 42 5.31 -12.05 -2.52
N VAL A 43 5.56 -11.34 -1.42
CA VAL A 43 4.90 -11.54 -0.14
C VAL A 43 4.51 -10.20 0.45
N LEU A 44 3.25 -10.04 0.79
CA LEU A 44 2.72 -8.93 1.55
C LEU A 44 2.35 -9.44 2.95
N SER A 45 2.82 -8.82 4.03
CA SER A 45 2.59 -9.29 5.39
C SER A 45 2.42 -8.16 6.41
N VAL A 46 1.66 -8.46 7.48
CA VAL A 46 1.59 -7.65 8.71
C VAL A 46 2.49 -8.32 9.75
N GLU A 47 3.70 -7.78 9.93
CA GLU A 47 4.72 -8.42 10.78
C GLU A 47 4.48 -8.21 12.28
N GLY A 48 3.91 -7.05 12.66
CA GLY A 48 3.71 -6.72 14.05
C GLY A 48 3.14 -5.32 14.27
N ILE A 49 3.16 -4.93 15.54
CA ILE A 49 2.93 -3.54 15.98
C ILE A 49 4.15 -3.13 16.78
N GLU A 50 4.77 -2.01 16.42
CA GLU A 50 5.93 -1.43 17.09
C GLU A 50 5.66 0.02 17.49
N ASP A 51 6.41 0.53 18.47
CA ASP A 51 6.44 1.97 18.73
C ASP A 51 7.36 2.66 17.72
N MET A 52 6.81 3.62 17.00
CA MET A 52 7.55 4.49 16.11
C MET A 52 7.45 5.93 16.59
N ARG A 53 8.45 6.35 17.37
CA ARG A 53 8.54 7.71 17.94
C ARG A 53 7.31 8.11 18.76
N GLY A 54 6.86 7.22 19.66
CA GLY A 54 5.72 7.43 20.54
C GLY A 54 4.35 7.09 19.91
N HIS A 55 4.34 6.54 18.69
CA HIS A 55 3.11 6.13 18.01
C HIS A 55 3.09 4.62 17.77
N ARG A 56 2.06 3.95 18.29
CA ARG A 56 1.82 2.53 17.96
C ARG A 56 1.61 2.41 16.45
N SER A 57 2.45 1.64 15.80
CA SER A 57 2.47 1.55 14.33
C SER A 57 2.45 0.10 13.87
N TRP A 58 1.59 -0.21 12.89
CA TRP A 58 1.68 -1.44 12.12
C TRP A 58 3.05 -1.51 11.45
N VAL A 59 3.65 -2.68 11.44
CA VAL A 59 4.82 -2.99 10.63
C VAL A 59 4.33 -3.81 9.44
N PHE A 60 4.19 -3.14 8.30
CA PHE A 60 3.85 -3.78 7.04
C PHE A 60 5.11 -4.09 6.24
N SER A 61 5.11 -5.21 5.55
CA SER A 61 6.22 -5.62 4.68
C SER A 61 5.71 -6.06 3.32
N PHE A 62 6.46 -5.70 2.27
CA PHE A 62 6.27 -6.19 0.91
C PHE A 62 7.63 -6.63 0.36
N VAL A 63 7.80 -7.95 0.23
CA VAL A 63 9.04 -8.55 -0.30
C VAL A 63 8.77 -9.08 -1.70
N THR A 64 9.61 -8.72 -2.66
CA THR A 64 9.54 -9.24 -4.02
C THR A 64 10.87 -9.92 -4.38
N GLU A 65 10.79 -11.04 -5.07
CA GLU A 65 11.94 -11.75 -5.59
C GLU A 65 11.73 -12.04 -7.09
N VAL A 66 12.65 -11.55 -7.91
CA VAL A 66 12.74 -11.86 -9.34
C VAL A 66 13.99 -12.67 -9.57
N ASN A 67 13.86 -13.82 -10.21
CA ASN A 67 14.98 -14.71 -10.50
C ASN A 67 14.86 -15.22 -11.94
N LEU A 68 15.53 -14.51 -12.83
CA LEU A 68 15.67 -14.85 -14.25
C LEU A 68 17.14 -15.23 -14.53
N ALA A 69 17.39 -15.90 -15.64
CA ALA A 69 18.72 -16.43 -15.96
C ALA A 69 19.84 -15.37 -15.90
N VAL A 70 19.53 -14.14 -16.30
CA VAL A 70 20.51 -13.01 -16.39
C VAL A 70 20.16 -11.84 -15.45
N TYR A 71 19.08 -11.94 -14.66
CA TYR A 71 18.62 -10.86 -13.81
C TYR A 71 18.04 -11.38 -12.50
N ARG A 72 18.60 -10.93 -11.40
CA ARG A 72 18.12 -11.21 -10.05
C ARG A 72 17.81 -9.92 -9.34
N ASN A 73 16.66 -9.86 -8.71
CA ASN A 73 16.27 -8.75 -7.87
C ASN A 73 15.58 -9.29 -6.62
N ARG A 74 15.97 -8.80 -5.46
CA ARG A 74 15.24 -8.91 -4.21
C ARG A 74 14.98 -7.51 -3.69
N SER A 75 13.72 -7.19 -3.50
CA SER A 75 13.33 -5.91 -2.90
C SER A 75 12.51 -6.20 -1.64
N GLU A 76 12.88 -5.56 -0.56
CA GLU A 76 12.15 -5.57 0.70
C GLU A 76 11.76 -4.15 1.05
N PHE A 77 10.45 -3.92 1.11
CA PHE A 77 9.84 -2.64 1.46
C PHE A 77 9.14 -2.80 2.81
N LYS A 78 9.48 -1.94 3.77
CA LYS A 78 8.91 -2.00 5.12
C LYS A 78 8.36 -0.65 5.53
N SER A 79 7.14 -0.64 6.04
CA SER A 79 6.40 0.54 6.46
C SER A 79 6.06 0.48 7.93
N TRP A 80 6.24 1.60 8.64
CA TRP A 80 5.69 1.83 9.98
C TRP A 80 4.55 2.84 9.87
N THR A 81 3.33 2.34 9.97
CA THR A 81 2.09 3.12 9.76
C THR A 81 1.24 3.07 11.03
N GLY A 82 0.79 4.24 11.50
CA GLY A 82 0.02 4.36 12.72
C GLY A 82 -1.23 3.49 12.77
N VAL A 83 -1.45 2.86 13.92
CA VAL A 83 -2.63 1.99 14.14
C VAL A 83 -3.91 2.79 14.15
N ASP A 84 -3.91 3.97 14.77
CA ASP A 84 -5.10 4.75 15.04
C ASP A 84 -5.43 5.77 13.93
N ASP A 85 -4.41 6.24 13.19
CA ASP A 85 -4.54 7.33 12.21
C ASP A 85 -4.22 6.93 10.77
N PHE A 86 -3.64 5.75 10.59
CA PHE A 86 -3.18 5.24 9.29
C PHE A 86 -2.21 6.20 8.57
N ILE A 87 -1.25 6.74 9.31
CA ILE A 87 -0.23 7.67 8.83
C ILE A 87 1.13 6.99 8.81
N SER A 88 1.82 7.00 7.65
CA SER A 88 3.18 6.47 7.52
C SER A 88 4.17 7.39 8.22
N ARG A 89 4.98 6.81 9.11
CA ARG A 89 6.02 7.51 9.88
C ARG A 89 7.43 7.16 9.46
N GLN A 90 7.62 5.94 8.98
CA GLN A 90 8.88 5.49 8.41
C GLN A 90 8.62 4.52 7.26
N PHE A 91 9.44 4.62 6.22
CA PHE A 91 9.43 3.73 5.09
C PHE A 91 10.85 3.36 4.72
N VAL A 92 11.11 2.06 4.54
CA VAL A 92 12.43 1.53 4.17
C VAL A 92 12.30 0.78 2.87
N LYS A 93 13.23 1.06 1.94
CA LYS A 93 13.41 0.34 0.68
C LYS A 93 14.79 -0.31 0.72
N ASP A 94 14.87 -1.63 0.82
CA ASP A 94 16.10 -2.39 0.65
C ASP A 94 16.01 -3.18 -0.66
N VAL A 95 16.80 -2.77 -1.64
CA VAL A 95 16.78 -3.34 -2.99
C VAL A 95 18.13 -3.89 -3.33
N THR A 96 18.20 -5.19 -3.58
CA THR A 96 19.38 -5.88 -4.11
C THR A 96 19.12 -6.28 -5.56
N GLU A 97 19.82 -5.63 -6.49
CA GLU A 97 19.77 -5.92 -7.92
C GLU A 97 21.09 -6.52 -8.37
N ASN A 98 21.06 -7.79 -8.76
CA ASN A 98 22.26 -8.60 -9.00
C ASN A 98 23.22 -8.57 -7.80
N SER A 99 24.31 -7.81 -7.87
CA SER A 99 25.29 -7.64 -6.79
C SER A 99 25.23 -6.25 -6.12
N ARG A 100 24.32 -5.37 -6.53
CA ARG A 100 24.21 -4.00 -6.01
C ARG A 100 23.07 -3.91 -5.01
N GLN A 101 23.38 -3.52 -3.78
CA GLN A 101 22.39 -3.21 -2.76
C GLN A 101 22.21 -1.69 -2.65
N ARG A 102 20.96 -1.27 -2.51
CA ARG A 102 20.57 0.10 -2.23
C ARG A 102 19.56 0.11 -1.09
N LEU A 103 19.97 0.69 0.04
CA LEU A 103 19.12 0.90 1.19
C LEU A 103 18.71 2.36 1.26
N GLU A 104 17.41 2.60 1.32
CA GLU A 104 16.82 3.92 1.48
C GLU A 104 15.85 3.91 2.66
N THR A 105 16.06 4.82 3.59
CA THR A 105 15.18 5.03 4.74
C THR A 105 14.55 6.41 4.63
N PHE A 106 13.24 6.45 4.58
CA PHE A 106 12.45 7.70 4.63
C PHE A 106 11.87 7.85 6.03
N ARG A 107 12.32 8.87 6.76
CA ARG A 107 11.76 9.27 8.04
C ARG A 107 10.76 10.38 7.80
N ILE A 108 9.48 10.10 8.08
CA ILE A 108 8.37 10.99 7.77
C ILE A 108 7.89 11.60 9.09
N TYR A 109 7.75 12.92 9.11
CA TYR A 109 7.34 13.73 10.25
C TYR A 109 6.08 14.51 9.88
N PRO A 110 4.89 13.86 9.92
CA PRO A 110 3.64 14.46 9.45
C PRO A 110 3.29 15.75 10.22
N ASP A 111 3.45 15.74 11.55
CA ASP A 111 3.16 16.90 12.40
C ASP A 111 4.02 18.14 12.09
N SER A 112 5.15 17.91 11.43
CA SER A 112 6.09 18.96 11.01
C SER A 112 6.06 19.22 9.49
N GLY A 113 5.24 18.47 8.73
CA GLY A 113 5.03 18.64 7.30
C GLY A 113 6.24 18.26 6.42
N PHE A 114 7.17 17.44 6.89
CA PHE A 114 8.35 17.07 6.10
C PHE A 114 8.75 15.60 6.24
N TYR A 115 9.59 15.14 5.29
CA TYR A 115 10.33 13.88 5.42
C TYR A 115 11.82 14.07 5.11
N ARG A 116 12.64 13.13 5.58
CA ARG A 116 14.07 13.02 5.26
C ARG A 116 14.39 11.67 4.67
N ARG A 117 15.32 11.63 3.72
CA ARG A 117 15.85 10.39 3.13
C ARG A 117 17.24 10.09 3.68
N ASN A 118 17.44 8.89 4.21
CA ASN A 118 18.68 8.42 4.82
C ASN A 118 19.15 9.35 5.96
N GLN A 119 20.42 9.71 5.95
CA GLN A 119 21.03 10.67 6.88
C GLN A 119 21.10 12.09 6.29
N ASN A 120 20.41 12.34 5.16
CA ASN A 120 20.44 13.64 4.55
C ASN A 120 19.76 14.66 5.49
N THR A 121 20.39 15.84 5.61
CA THR A 121 19.83 16.98 6.35
C THR A 121 18.76 17.73 5.56
N GLU A 122 18.73 17.54 4.23
CA GLU A 122 17.69 18.11 3.38
C GLU A 122 16.32 17.56 3.77
N VAL A 123 15.38 18.46 3.99
CA VAL A 123 13.97 18.13 4.23
C VAL A 123 13.15 18.35 2.96
N LYS A 124 12.17 17.48 2.76
CA LYS A 124 11.19 17.61 1.67
C LYS A 124 9.79 17.59 2.24
N THR A 125 8.88 18.30 1.60
CA THR A 125 7.50 18.43 2.05
C THR A 125 6.75 17.11 2.00
N THR A 126 5.94 16.84 3.02
CA THR A 126 4.97 15.74 3.08
C THR A 126 3.58 16.28 3.39
N PRO A 127 2.48 15.64 2.92
CA PRO A 127 1.13 16.03 3.34
C PRO A 127 0.86 15.68 4.81
N ASP A 128 -0.26 16.16 5.35
CA ASP A 128 -0.66 15.93 6.76
C ASP A 128 -0.93 14.45 7.08
N LEU A 129 -1.43 13.69 6.11
CA LEU A 129 -1.82 12.28 6.27
C LEU A 129 -1.05 11.36 5.33
N PRO A 130 0.30 11.32 5.39
CA PRO A 130 1.11 10.63 4.40
C PRO A 130 0.93 9.11 4.43
N LEU A 131 0.97 8.52 3.23
CA LEU A 131 1.08 7.08 3.01
C LEU A 131 2.29 6.77 2.15
N ASP A 132 2.96 5.66 2.43
CA ASP A 132 3.99 5.07 1.59
C ASP A 132 3.43 3.96 0.69
N ASP A 133 4.32 3.38 -0.12
CA ASP A 133 3.98 2.36 -1.12
C ASP A 133 3.37 1.09 -0.51
N VAL A 134 3.84 0.66 0.68
CA VAL A 134 3.37 -0.56 1.34
C VAL A 134 2.08 -0.30 2.12
N ALA A 135 2.03 0.82 2.87
CA ALA A 135 0.84 1.22 3.59
C ALA A 135 -0.37 1.37 2.66
N PHE A 136 -0.15 1.79 1.40
CA PHE A 136 -1.21 1.91 0.40
C PHE A 136 -1.98 0.60 0.19
N PHE A 137 -1.31 -0.58 0.13
CA PHE A 137 -1.98 -1.87 -0.07
C PHE A 137 -2.94 -2.23 1.07
N TYR A 138 -2.65 -1.79 2.28
CA TYR A 138 -3.51 -2.00 3.44
C TYR A 138 -4.60 -0.95 3.54
N TRP A 139 -4.23 0.31 3.31
CA TRP A 139 -5.17 1.43 3.38
C TRP A 139 -6.29 1.33 2.34
N VAL A 140 -6.00 0.95 1.10
CA VAL A 140 -7.01 0.81 0.05
C VAL A 140 -8.11 -0.19 0.42
N ARG A 141 -7.80 -1.19 1.25
CA ARG A 141 -8.75 -2.19 1.75
C ARG A 141 -9.78 -1.61 2.74
N THR A 142 -9.51 -0.45 3.31
CA THR A 142 -10.40 0.24 4.26
C THR A 142 -11.39 1.19 3.58
N LEU A 143 -11.22 1.44 2.27
CA LEU A 143 -12.10 2.34 1.52
C LEU A 143 -13.47 1.70 1.24
N PRO A 144 -14.53 2.51 1.04
CA PRO A 144 -15.87 2.00 0.74
C PRO A 144 -15.99 1.27 -0.61
N LEU A 145 -15.09 1.55 -1.58
CA LEU A 145 -14.91 0.87 -2.87
C LEU A 145 -16.19 0.62 -3.66
N GLU A 146 -16.93 1.67 -3.95
CA GLU A 146 -18.14 1.62 -4.75
C GLU A 146 -17.82 1.60 -6.25
N ILE A 147 -18.43 0.68 -7.01
CA ILE A 147 -18.20 0.54 -8.45
C ILE A 147 -18.60 1.82 -9.18
N GLY A 148 -17.73 2.25 -10.12
CA GLY A 148 -17.89 3.48 -10.87
C GLY A 148 -17.36 4.74 -10.16
N HIS A 149 -16.98 4.63 -8.88
CA HIS A 149 -16.41 5.75 -8.13
C HIS A 149 -14.90 5.91 -8.36
N SER A 150 -14.46 7.16 -8.26
CA SER A 150 -13.05 7.55 -8.30
C SER A 150 -12.74 8.34 -7.04
N TYR A 151 -11.86 7.80 -6.23
CA TYR A 151 -11.39 8.41 -4.99
C TYR A 151 -10.10 9.16 -5.27
N ARG A 152 -9.96 10.39 -4.76
CA ARG A 152 -8.79 11.24 -4.92
C ARG A 152 -8.31 11.70 -3.55
N PHE A 153 -7.00 11.50 -3.28
CA PHE A 153 -6.40 11.78 -1.99
C PHE A 153 -5.02 12.41 -2.16
N ASP A 154 -4.72 13.43 -1.37
CA ASP A 154 -3.37 14.02 -1.28
C ASP A 154 -2.61 13.35 -0.14
N ARG A 155 -2.33 12.05 -0.28
CA ARG A 155 -1.78 11.21 0.78
C ARG A 155 -0.43 10.55 0.47
N TYR A 156 0.11 10.65 -0.74
CA TYR A 156 1.44 10.09 -0.98
C TYR A 156 2.49 10.91 -0.22
N PHE A 157 3.38 10.25 0.53
CA PHE A 157 4.32 10.93 1.43
C PHE A 157 5.26 11.92 0.72
N ARG A 158 5.53 11.72 -0.56
CA ARG A 158 6.21 12.72 -1.41
C ARG A 158 5.15 13.64 -1.99
N HIS A 159 5.10 14.85 -1.49
CA HIS A 159 4.05 15.82 -1.83
C HIS A 159 3.89 16.01 -3.35
N GLU A 160 4.99 16.05 -4.08
CA GLU A 160 5.04 16.27 -5.53
C GLU A 160 4.40 15.17 -6.37
N HIS A 161 4.15 14.00 -5.80
CA HIS A 161 3.54 12.85 -6.49
C HIS A 161 2.03 12.70 -6.22
N ASN A 162 1.44 13.65 -5.53
CA ASN A 162 -0.01 13.68 -5.33
C ASN A 162 -0.73 14.25 -6.57
N PRO A 163 -2.00 13.89 -6.75
CA PRO A 163 -2.81 13.05 -5.90
C PRO A 163 -2.63 11.54 -6.13
N VAL A 164 -2.94 10.75 -5.09
CA VAL A 164 -3.25 9.33 -5.25
C VAL A 164 -4.68 9.20 -5.74
N ILE A 165 -4.90 8.44 -6.81
CA ILE A 165 -6.24 8.18 -7.35
C ILE A 165 -6.50 6.68 -7.28
N VAL A 166 -7.70 6.29 -6.84
CA VAL A 166 -8.19 4.91 -6.89
C VAL A 166 -9.52 4.91 -7.62
N ARG A 167 -9.57 4.29 -8.80
CA ARG A 167 -10.82 4.09 -9.56
C ARG A 167 -11.30 2.67 -9.33
N VAL A 168 -12.56 2.51 -8.96
CA VAL A 168 -13.22 1.19 -8.86
C VAL A 168 -13.98 0.96 -10.16
N GLU A 169 -13.44 0.10 -11.04
CA GLU A 169 -13.96 -0.02 -12.40
C GLU A 169 -15.19 -0.94 -12.47
N LYS A 170 -15.05 -2.16 -11.92
CA LYS A 170 -16.09 -3.19 -12.05
C LYS A 170 -15.89 -4.33 -11.07
N ARG A 171 -16.93 -5.17 -10.96
CA ARG A 171 -16.87 -6.49 -10.33
C ARG A 171 -16.52 -7.53 -11.38
N GLU A 172 -15.64 -8.44 -11.01
CA GLU A 172 -15.24 -9.61 -11.80
C GLU A 172 -15.27 -10.87 -10.91
N THR A 173 -14.94 -12.01 -11.49
CA THR A 173 -14.76 -13.28 -10.77
C THR A 173 -13.33 -13.76 -10.99
N LYS A 174 -12.61 -14.09 -9.94
CA LYS A 174 -11.26 -14.69 -10.00
C LYS A 174 -11.26 -16.05 -9.35
N GLU A 175 -10.39 -16.91 -9.87
CA GLU A 175 -10.14 -18.23 -9.29
C GLU A 175 -9.06 -18.12 -8.22
N MET A 176 -9.37 -18.64 -7.05
CA MET A 176 -8.48 -18.72 -5.90
C MET A 176 -7.53 -19.93 -6.01
N PRO A 177 -6.45 -20.02 -5.19
CA PRO A 177 -5.52 -21.14 -5.24
C PRO A 177 -6.14 -22.53 -4.97
N ASP A 178 -7.24 -22.58 -4.24
CA ASP A 178 -8.01 -23.80 -3.93
C ASP A 178 -9.03 -24.18 -5.02
N GLY A 179 -9.04 -23.44 -6.15
CA GLY A 179 -9.97 -23.65 -7.27
C GLY A 179 -11.34 -23.00 -7.08
N THR A 180 -11.64 -22.42 -5.93
CA THR A 180 -12.89 -21.68 -5.72
C THR A 180 -12.92 -20.40 -6.56
N ARG A 181 -14.12 -19.95 -6.93
CA ARG A 181 -14.30 -18.70 -7.67
C ARG A 181 -14.98 -17.67 -6.78
N VAL A 182 -14.33 -16.54 -6.61
CA VAL A 182 -14.82 -15.47 -5.73
C VAL A 182 -15.05 -14.16 -6.50
N PRO A 183 -16.05 -13.37 -6.09
CA PRO A 183 -16.23 -12.03 -6.64
C PRO A 183 -15.08 -11.12 -6.16
N VAL A 184 -14.59 -10.29 -7.08
CA VAL A 184 -13.51 -9.33 -6.84
C VAL A 184 -13.87 -7.98 -7.43
N LEU A 185 -13.32 -6.92 -6.86
CA LEU A 185 -13.36 -5.56 -7.41
C LEU A 185 -12.06 -5.28 -8.15
N LEU A 186 -12.18 -4.79 -9.38
CA LEU A 186 -11.06 -4.29 -10.16
C LEU A 186 -10.85 -2.81 -9.81
N LEU A 187 -9.68 -2.52 -9.25
CA LEU A 187 -9.21 -1.18 -8.95
C LEU A 187 -8.12 -0.74 -9.92
N ARG A 188 -8.09 0.55 -10.24
CA ARG A 188 -6.97 1.22 -10.89
C ARG A 188 -6.36 2.25 -9.96
N PRO A 189 -5.31 1.88 -9.24
CA PRO A 189 -4.52 2.83 -8.49
C PRO A 189 -3.62 3.64 -9.42
N ILE A 190 -3.48 4.94 -9.14
CA ILE A 190 -2.58 5.85 -9.85
C ILE A 190 -1.86 6.68 -8.80
N VAL A 191 -0.53 6.62 -8.83
CA VAL A 191 0.38 7.49 -8.06
C VAL A 191 1.36 8.09 -9.07
N ASN A 192 1.52 9.39 -9.08
CA ASN A 192 2.32 10.08 -10.09
C ASN A 192 3.83 10.04 -9.75
N GLU A 193 4.35 8.85 -9.43
CA GLU A 193 5.77 8.61 -9.18
C GLU A 193 6.42 7.93 -10.39
N ASP A 194 7.40 8.60 -11.03
CA ASP A 194 8.11 8.06 -12.18
C ASP A 194 8.77 6.72 -11.86
N GLY A 195 8.46 5.70 -12.66
CA GLY A 195 8.96 4.33 -12.48
C GLY A 195 8.29 3.55 -11.35
N GLY A 196 7.32 4.14 -10.64
CA GLY A 196 6.53 3.47 -9.61
C GLY A 196 5.56 2.43 -10.19
N MET A 197 5.25 1.42 -9.39
CA MET A 197 4.29 0.35 -9.77
C MET A 197 2.93 0.92 -10.18
N PHE A 198 2.50 2.01 -9.57
CA PHE A 198 1.20 2.64 -9.76
C PHE A 198 1.27 3.93 -10.60
N HIS A 199 2.38 4.17 -11.31
CA HIS A 199 2.45 5.29 -12.25
C HIS A 199 1.38 5.14 -13.34
N GLU A 200 0.80 6.23 -13.83
CA GLU A 200 -0.28 6.19 -14.82
C GLU A 200 0.08 5.38 -16.07
N LYS A 201 1.33 5.53 -16.57
CA LYS A 201 1.84 4.77 -17.74
C LYS A 201 2.04 3.28 -17.46
N SER A 202 2.13 2.87 -16.20
CA SER A 202 2.25 1.45 -15.79
C SER A 202 0.91 0.71 -15.90
N LYS A 203 -0.20 1.41 -16.12
CA LYS A 203 -1.55 0.85 -16.31
C LYS A 203 -1.91 -0.18 -15.23
N ALA A 204 -1.48 0.11 -14.00
CA ALA A 204 -1.64 -0.81 -12.88
C ALA A 204 -3.10 -1.21 -12.64
N LYS A 205 -3.28 -2.46 -12.27
CA LYS A 205 -4.57 -3.02 -11.84
C LYS A 205 -4.38 -3.79 -10.55
N LEU A 206 -5.34 -3.68 -9.68
CA LEU A 206 -5.39 -4.39 -8.42
C LEU A 206 -6.77 -5.03 -8.28
N TRP A 207 -6.82 -6.35 -8.14
CA TRP A 207 -8.05 -7.06 -7.83
C TRP A 207 -8.06 -7.43 -6.37
N ILE A 208 -9.11 -7.04 -5.67
CA ILE A 208 -9.33 -7.41 -4.27
C ILE A 208 -10.65 -8.14 -4.10
N THR A 209 -10.76 -9.05 -3.15
CA THR A 209 -12.02 -9.76 -2.90
C THR A 209 -13.13 -8.79 -2.52
N ASP A 210 -14.33 -9.03 -3.03
CA ASP A 210 -15.51 -8.23 -2.70
C ASP A 210 -16.23 -8.83 -1.49
N ASP A 211 -15.50 -8.94 -0.40
CA ASP A 211 -15.95 -9.41 0.91
C ASP A 211 -15.31 -8.56 2.02
N ALA A 212 -15.63 -8.85 3.28
CA ALA A 212 -15.12 -8.09 4.43
C ALA A 212 -13.58 -8.16 4.58
N ARG A 213 -12.92 -9.19 4.02
CA ARG A 213 -11.47 -9.37 4.11
C ARG A 213 -10.70 -8.50 3.14
N ARG A 214 -11.31 -8.12 1.99
CA ARG A 214 -10.68 -7.27 0.96
C ARG A 214 -9.27 -7.74 0.57
N ILE A 215 -9.09 -9.06 0.36
CA ILE A 215 -7.77 -9.66 0.07
C ILE A 215 -7.31 -9.24 -1.34
N PRO A 216 -6.12 -8.66 -1.51
CA PRO A 216 -5.53 -8.42 -2.83
C PRO A 216 -5.15 -9.76 -3.48
N VAL A 217 -5.87 -10.18 -4.52
CA VAL A 217 -5.70 -11.50 -5.15
C VAL A 217 -4.85 -11.46 -6.41
N GLU A 218 -4.79 -10.31 -7.07
CA GLU A 218 -3.97 -10.15 -8.28
C GLU A 218 -3.54 -8.69 -8.45
N ILE A 219 -2.29 -8.50 -8.88
CA ILE A 219 -1.72 -7.19 -9.19
C ILE A 219 -1.09 -7.30 -10.57
N GLU A 220 -1.47 -6.40 -11.48
CA GLU A 220 -0.82 -6.24 -12.79
C GLU A 220 -0.19 -4.85 -12.89
N THR A 221 0.97 -4.76 -13.51
CA THR A 221 1.61 -3.49 -13.85
C THR A 221 2.51 -3.66 -15.06
N ASP A 222 2.56 -2.67 -15.94
CA ASP A 222 3.46 -2.65 -17.08
C ASP A 222 4.79 -2.04 -16.64
N ILE A 223 5.87 -2.84 -16.72
CA ILE A 223 7.23 -2.41 -16.42
C ILE A 223 7.90 -1.98 -17.72
N LYS A 224 8.44 -0.76 -17.72
CA LYS A 224 9.14 -0.20 -18.90
C LYS A 224 10.24 -1.17 -19.37
N LEU A 225 10.24 -1.52 -20.66
CA LEU A 225 11.18 -2.44 -21.32
C LEU A 225 11.09 -3.92 -20.89
N ALA A 226 10.39 -4.27 -19.82
CA ALA A 226 10.26 -5.64 -19.34
C ALA A 226 8.87 -6.26 -19.62
N GLY A 227 7.88 -5.41 -19.98
CA GLY A 227 6.53 -5.87 -20.27
C GLY A 227 5.65 -5.97 -19.03
N ARG A 228 4.59 -6.77 -19.11
CA ARG A 228 3.60 -6.89 -18.03
C ARG A 228 4.06 -7.84 -16.94
N LEU A 229 4.16 -7.32 -15.71
CA LEU A 229 4.28 -8.11 -14.50
C LEU A 229 2.87 -8.42 -13.97
N THR A 230 2.63 -9.68 -13.67
CA THR A 230 1.43 -10.14 -12.96
C THR A 230 1.84 -10.88 -11.71
N LEU A 231 1.36 -10.43 -10.55
CA LEU A 231 1.45 -11.12 -9.27
C LEU A 231 0.07 -11.74 -9.02
N LYS A 232 -0.01 -13.08 -9.01
CA LYS A 232 -1.26 -13.81 -8.75
C LYS A 232 -1.18 -14.50 -7.40
N LEU A 233 -2.23 -14.40 -6.59
CA LEU A 233 -2.34 -15.04 -5.28
C LEU A 233 -1.97 -16.53 -5.39
N ARG A 234 -1.05 -16.96 -4.53
CA ARG A 234 -0.60 -18.33 -4.36
C ARG A 234 -1.11 -18.94 -3.06
N SER A 235 -1.03 -18.18 -1.96
CA SER A 235 -1.54 -18.57 -0.66
C SER A 235 -1.93 -17.36 0.16
N TYR A 236 -2.91 -17.54 1.04
CA TYR A 236 -3.36 -16.57 2.01
C TYR A 236 -3.39 -17.23 3.39
N THR A 237 -2.67 -16.64 4.32
CA THR A 237 -2.70 -17.02 5.73
C THR A 237 -3.36 -15.87 6.51
N PRO A 238 -4.54 -16.06 7.07
CA PRO A 238 -5.18 -15.05 7.90
C PRO A 238 -4.36 -14.84 9.19
N ALA A 239 -4.60 -13.72 9.85
CA ALA A 239 -4.07 -13.52 11.19
C ALA A 239 -4.59 -14.59 12.17
N PRO A 240 -3.81 -14.98 13.18
CA PRO A 240 -4.29 -15.89 14.22
C PRO A 240 -5.54 -15.35 14.90
N GLY A 241 -6.62 -16.15 14.93
CA GLY A 241 -7.88 -15.78 15.57
C GLY A 241 -8.89 -15.02 14.71
N ASN A 242 -8.64 -14.89 13.42
CA ASN A 242 -9.58 -14.35 12.43
C ASN A 242 -10.13 -15.46 11.53
#